data_5a13117de62fe4b07b02db881ea4cc3e
#
_entry.id   5a13117de62fe4b07b02db881ea4cc3e
#
_cell.length_a   1.000
_cell.length_b   1.000
_cell.length_c   1.000
_cell.angle_alpha   90.00
_cell.angle_beta   90.00
_cell.angle_gamma   90.00
#
_symmetry.space_group_name_H-M   'P 1'
#
loop_
_entity.id
_entity.type
_entity.pdbx_description
1 polymer ?
#
loop_
_entity_poly.entity_id
_entity_poly.type
_entity_poly.pdbx_seq_one_letter_code
_entity_poly.pdbx_strand_id
1 'polypeptide(L)'
;MSAASGRSQASSHRSAQHGAYPVSGAATVGALIAHYATVLDAAQVGYGHGTTNAQDEAAWLVLWQLGLPLDAPLDGENSVSNQPVAEEIRRQLATLFEARIQTRKPAAYLTREAWLQGVPFYVDERAIVPRSFIAELLADGSIDYWLGEHTRRVLDLCTGNGSLAVLAAMAYPDVVVDAADISPDALAVARINVDKHALADRIRLCTSDGLQGLTGPDHVYDLILCNPPYVNSASMAALPAEYQAEPALALAGGDDGMDFIRSLLHDAPRRMREHAVLVLEIGNERDYFEAAFPTLEVVWLETSAGYDQVLLVTREALVALGGCRAWA
;
A
#
# COMPACT_ATOMS: atom_id res chain seq x y z
N MET A 1 -40.68 19.72 -53.37
CA MET A 1 -41.61 18.79 -52.72
C MET A 1 -40.81 17.58 -52.33
N SER A 2 -40.52 17.32 -51.19
CA SER A 2 -41.05 16.74 -49.99
C SER A 2 -40.01 16.78 -48.87
N ALA A 3 -40.38 17.32 -47.73
CA ALA A 3 -39.58 17.39 -46.53
C ALA A 3 -39.61 16.02 -45.81
N ALA A 4 -38.47 15.53 -45.32
CA ALA A 4 -38.38 14.42 -44.36
C ALA A 4 -37.79 14.96 -43.07
N SER A 5 -38.64 15.01 -42.06
CA SER A 5 -38.33 15.42 -40.67
C SER A 5 -37.47 14.33 -39.99
N GLY A 6 -36.26 14.72 -39.59
CA GLY A 6 -35.42 13.92 -38.69
C GLY A 6 -35.85 14.17 -37.24
N ARG A 7 -36.39 13.17 -36.57
CA ARG A 7 -36.61 13.18 -35.11
C ARG A 7 -35.31 12.97 -34.39
N SER A 8 -34.87 13.98 -33.65
CA SER A 8 -33.86 13.89 -32.62
C SER A 8 -34.36 13.00 -31.50
N GLN A 9 -33.70 11.85 -31.29
CA GLN A 9 -33.85 11.05 -30.06
C GLN A 9 -32.93 11.64 -28.99
N ALA A 10 -33.52 12.37 -28.05
CA ALA A 10 -32.87 12.73 -26.81
C ALA A 10 -32.68 11.46 -25.96
N SER A 11 -31.46 10.99 -25.84
CA SER A 11 -31.09 9.97 -24.85
C SER A 11 -31.19 10.56 -23.44
N SER A 12 -32.27 10.21 -22.76
CA SER A 12 -32.43 10.50 -21.34
C SER A 12 -31.40 9.64 -20.55
N HIS A 13 -30.33 10.25 -20.12
CA HIS A 13 -29.52 9.70 -19.05
C HIS A 13 -30.38 9.63 -17.78
N ARG A 14 -30.90 8.45 -17.50
CA ARG A 14 -31.44 8.13 -16.17
C ARG A 14 -30.24 8.14 -15.21
N SER A 15 -30.08 9.20 -14.45
CA SER A 15 -29.30 9.21 -13.23
C SER A 15 -29.88 8.10 -12.34
N ALA A 16 -29.15 7.01 -12.16
CA ALA A 16 -29.47 6.01 -11.18
C ALA A 16 -29.40 6.70 -9.80
N GLN A 17 -30.54 7.01 -9.24
CA GLN A 17 -30.65 7.37 -7.83
C GLN A 17 -30.24 6.11 -7.05
N HIS A 18 -28.98 6.04 -6.66
CA HIS A 18 -28.50 5.06 -5.69
C HIS A 18 -29.20 5.43 -4.37
N GLY A 19 -30.15 4.57 -3.96
CA GLY A 19 -31.08 4.86 -2.89
C GLY A 19 -30.36 5.18 -1.59
N ALA A 20 -30.53 6.43 -1.13
CA ALA A 20 -30.24 6.77 0.24
C ALA A 20 -30.99 5.77 1.16
N TYR A 21 -30.31 5.27 2.17
CA TYR A 21 -30.94 4.43 3.21
C TYR A 21 -32.21 5.14 3.69
N PRO A 22 -33.39 4.47 3.74
CA PRO A 22 -34.60 5.10 4.17
C PRO A 22 -34.42 5.63 5.61
N VAL A 23 -34.57 6.93 5.78
CA VAL A 23 -34.29 7.67 7.02
C VAL A 23 -35.30 7.30 8.14
N SER A 24 -36.34 6.53 7.80
CA SER A 24 -37.41 6.13 8.71
C SER A 24 -37.18 4.72 9.28
N GLY A 25 -36.76 4.65 10.54
CA GLY A 25 -36.56 3.42 11.30
C GLY A 25 -35.26 3.43 12.11
N ALA A 26 -35.20 2.68 13.21
CA ALA A 26 -33.97 2.50 13.97
C ALA A 26 -33.01 1.60 13.17
N ALA A 27 -32.06 2.20 12.47
CA ALA A 27 -31.01 1.44 11.82
C ALA A 27 -29.94 1.08 12.86
N THR A 28 -29.52 -0.18 12.88
CA THR A 28 -28.44 -0.66 13.72
C THR A 28 -27.12 -0.72 12.95
N VAL A 29 -26.01 -0.84 13.67
CA VAL A 29 -24.67 -0.99 13.07
C VAL A 29 -24.65 -2.11 12.04
N GLY A 30 -25.08 -3.32 12.39
CA GLY A 30 -25.10 -4.48 11.48
C GLY A 30 -26.01 -4.27 10.27
N ALA A 31 -27.17 -3.62 10.44
CA ALA A 31 -28.07 -3.32 9.33
C ALA A 31 -27.44 -2.32 8.35
N LEU A 32 -26.71 -1.33 8.85
CA LEU A 32 -25.99 -0.36 7.99
C LEU A 32 -24.83 -1.02 7.26
N ILE A 33 -24.03 -1.87 7.92
CA ILE A 33 -22.96 -2.63 7.28
C ILE A 33 -23.51 -3.47 6.12
N ALA A 34 -24.55 -4.27 6.36
CA ALA A 34 -25.16 -5.11 5.32
C ALA A 34 -25.74 -4.29 4.15
N HIS A 35 -26.38 -3.15 4.47
CA HIS A 35 -26.88 -2.25 3.44
C HIS A 35 -25.77 -1.69 2.57
N TYR A 36 -24.73 -1.11 3.18
CA TYR A 36 -23.65 -0.50 2.43
C TYR A 36 -22.76 -1.51 1.70
N ALA A 37 -22.58 -2.73 2.22
CA ALA A 37 -21.96 -3.82 1.48
C ALA A 37 -22.70 -4.08 0.15
N THR A 38 -24.05 -4.17 0.20
CA THR A 38 -24.86 -4.33 -1.02
C THR A 38 -24.71 -3.15 -1.99
N VAL A 39 -24.62 -1.92 -1.45
CA VAL A 39 -24.46 -0.70 -2.27
C VAL A 39 -23.08 -0.66 -2.95
N LEU A 40 -22.01 -1.03 -2.25
CA LEU A 40 -20.66 -1.13 -2.80
C LEU A 40 -20.55 -2.19 -3.89
N ASP A 41 -21.14 -3.39 -3.65
CA ASP A 41 -21.18 -4.47 -4.64
C ASP A 41 -21.96 -4.04 -5.90
N ALA A 42 -23.12 -3.42 -5.73
CA ALA A 42 -23.91 -2.92 -6.86
C ALA A 42 -23.18 -1.83 -7.66
N ALA A 43 -22.32 -1.03 -7.01
CA ALA A 43 -21.50 -0.01 -7.63
C ALA A 43 -20.23 -0.59 -8.26
N GLN A 44 -19.92 -1.87 -8.06
CA GLN A 44 -18.73 -2.55 -8.58
C GLN A 44 -17.43 -1.77 -8.29
N VAL A 45 -17.25 -1.35 -7.05
CA VAL A 45 -16.01 -0.71 -6.61
C VAL A 45 -14.87 -1.72 -6.52
N GLY A 46 -13.64 -1.28 -6.78
CA GLY A 46 -12.45 -2.10 -6.62
C GLY A 46 -11.99 -2.14 -5.16
N TYR A 47 -11.51 -3.29 -4.74
CA TYR A 47 -10.90 -3.51 -3.41
C TYR A 47 -9.40 -3.78 -3.55
N GLY A 48 -8.68 -3.96 -2.44
CA GLY A 48 -7.23 -4.20 -2.41
C GLY A 48 -6.42 -3.12 -1.68
N HIS A 49 -7.12 -2.14 -1.07
CA HIS A 49 -6.52 -1.05 -0.30
C HIS A 49 -6.84 -1.19 1.20
N GLY A 50 -6.59 -2.41 1.75
CA GLY A 50 -6.86 -2.75 3.16
C GLY A 50 -8.07 -3.65 3.36
N THR A 51 -8.92 -3.82 2.33
CA THR A 51 -10.05 -4.77 2.32
C THR A 51 -10.07 -5.54 1.01
N THR A 52 -10.72 -6.70 1.00
CA THR A 52 -10.81 -7.58 -0.18
C THR A 52 -12.23 -7.74 -0.70
N ASN A 53 -13.23 -7.18 0.02
CA ASN A 53 -14.64 -7.34 -0.33
C ASN A 53 -15.48 -6.19 0.25
N ALA A 54 -16.74 -6.11 -0.22
CA ALA A 54 -17.69 -5.09 0.18
C ALA A 54 -18.07 -5.14 1.66
N GLN A 55 -18.17 -6.34 2.22
CA GLN A 55 -18.58 -6.51 3.63
C GLN A 55 -17.55 -5.92 4.59
N ASP A 56 -16.27 -6.22 4.35
CA ASP A 56 -15.18 -5.72 5.20
C ASP A 56 -15.00 -4.21 5.04
N GLU A 57 -15.10 -3.68 3.80
CA GLU A 57 -15.01 -2.24 3.59
C GLU A 57 -16.19 -1.48 4.19
N ALA A 58 -17.41 -2.02 4.09
CA ALA A 58 -18.59 -1.43 4.74
C ALA A 58 -18.46 -1.47 6.27
N ALA A 59 -17.97 -2.57 6.84
CA ALA A 59 -17.71 -2.67 8.27
C ALA A 59 -16.69 -1.63 8.72
N TRP A 60 -15.56 -1.54 8.03
CA TRP A 60 -14.55 -0.52 8.32
C TRP A 60 -15.13 0.89 8.34
N LEU A 61 -15.78 1.32 7.25
CA LEU A 61 -16.29 2.69 7.12
C LEU A 61 -17.37 3.00 8.15
N VAL A 62 -18.26 2.04 8.49
CA VAL A 62 -19.29 2.21 9.50
C VAL A 62 -18.69 2.31 10.90
N LEU A 63 -17.78 1.40 11.27
CA LEU A 63 -17.11 1.41 12.57
C LEU A 63 -16.26 2.66 12.75
N TRP A 64 -15.50 3.04 11.72
CA TRP A 64 -14.69 4.26 11.72
C TRP A 64 -15.54 5.51 11.94
N GLN A 65 -16.66 5.65 11.22
CA GLN A 65 -17.56 6.82 11.38
C GLN A 65 -18.20 6.89 12.75
N LEU A 66 -18.38 5.74 13.41
CA LEU A 66 -18.90 5.65 14.77
C LEU A 66 -17.83 5.86 15.84
N GLY A 67 -16.54 5.95 15.48
CA GLY A 67 -15.42 5.98 16.43
C GLY A 67 -15.28 4.69 17.24
N LEU A 68 -15.76 3.56 16.69
CA LEU A 68 -15.62 2.24 17.29
C LEU A 68 -14.29 1.59 16.83
N PRO A 69 -13.69 0.71 17.65
CA PRO A 69 -12.57 -0.10 17.21
C PRO A 69 -12.91 -0.89 15.94
N LEU A 70 -11.97 -0.98 14.99
CA LEU A 70 -12.21 -1.69 13.74
C LEU A 70 -12.31 -3.20 13.91
N ASP A 71 -11.80 -3.72 15.03
CA ASP A 71 -11.92 -5.11 15.48
C ASP A 71 -13.10 -5.32 16.44
N ALA A 72 -14.01 -4.34 16.57
CA ALA A 72 -15.19 -4.49 17.40
C ALA A 72 -15.99 -5.72 16.96
N PRO A 73 -16.42 -6.59 17.90
CA PRO A 73 -17.13 -7.82 17.55
C PRO A 73 -18.49 -7.50 16.92
N LEU A 74 -18.70 -8.03 15.72
CA LEU A 74 -19.95 -7.90 14.98
C LEU A 74 -20.90 -9.06 15.25
N ASP A 75 -20.42 -10.15 15.88
CA ASP A 75 -21.15 -11.34 16.24
C ASP A 75 -20.94 -11.69 17.72
N GLY A 76 -21.78 -12.57 18.27
CA GLY A 76 -21.67 -13.07 19.63
C GLY A 76 -22.24 -12.13 20.70
N GLU A 77 -21.93 -12.46 21.97
CA GLU A 77 -22.56 -11.83 23.15
C GLU A 77 -22.20 -10.34 23.31
N ASN A 78 -20.96 -9.96 22.91
CA ASN A 78 -20.47 -8.58 23.01
C ASN A 78 -20.61 -7.79 21.69
N SER A 79 -21.44 -8.27 20.77
CA SER A 79 -21.61 -7.68 19.44
C SER A 79 -22.14 -6.25 19.50
N VAL A 80 -21.52 -5.36 18.69
CA VAL A 80 -22.02 -4.00 18.49
C VAL A 80 -23.11 -3.92 17.40
N SER A 81 -23.38 -5.01 16.68
CA SER A 81 -24.29 -5.04 15.52
C SER A 81 -25.71 -4.55 15.82
N ASN A 82 -26.20 -4.75 17.05
CA ASN A 82 -27.53 -4.34 17.45
C ASN A 82 -27.63 -2.91 18.03
N GLN A 83 -26.48 -2.20 18.10
CA GLN A 83 -26.48 -0.83 18.60
C GLN A 83 -27.20 0.10 17.61
N PRO A 84 -28.14 0.94 18.08
CA PRO A 84 -28.85 1.89 17.24
C PRO A 84 -27.90 3.02 16.81
N VAL A 85 -27.99 3.46 15.55
CA VAL A 85 -27.18 4.54 15.00
C VAL A 85 -28.02 5.81 14.83
N ALA A 86 -27.53 6.92 15.40
CA ALA A 86 -28.19 8.22 15.34
C ALA A 86 -28.37 8.70 13.89
N GLU A 87 -29.43 9.45 13.62
CA GLU A 87 -29.73 9.95 12.28
C GLU A 87 -28.61 10.81 11.68
N GLU A 88 -27.96 11.61 12.50
CA GLU A 88 -26.82 12.45 12.05
C GLU A 88 -25.69 11.59 11.52
N ILE A 89 -25.29 10.53 12.22
CA ILE A 89 -24.24 9.61 11.79
C ILE A 89 -24.67 8.87 10.51
N ARG A 90 -25.96 8.50 10.38
CA ARG A 90 -26.46 7.87 9.14
C ARG A 90 -26.35 8.80 7.94
N ARG A 91 -26.57 10.11 8.12
CA ARG A 91 -26.37 11.10 7.04
C ARG A 91 -24.88 11.23 6.65
N GLN A 92 -23.98 11.24 7.64
CA GLN A 92 -22.54 11.26 7.40
C GLN A 92 -22.07 10.00 6.67
N LEU A 93 -22.56 8.82 7.08
CA LEU A 93 -22.30 7.56 6.37
C LEU A 93 -22.77 7.62 4.91
N ALA A 94 -23.99 8.10 4.66
CA ALA A 94 -24.50 8.23 3.29
C ALA A 94 -23.59 9.10 2.43
N THR A 95 -23.11 10.22 2.96
CA THR A 95 -22.15 11.10 2.26
C THR A 95 -20.80 10.41 2.01
N LEU A 96 -20.30 9.65 3.01
CA LEU A 96 -19.04 8.93 2.90
C LEU A 96 -19.08 7.83 1.83
N PHE A 97 -20.13 7.00 1.84
CA PHE A 97 -20.30 5.95 0.82
C PHE A 97 -20.60 6.52 -0.57
N GLU A 98 -21.35 7.61 -0.66
CA GLU A 98 -21.53 8.32 -1.93
C GLU A 98 -20.19 8.83 -2.48
N ALA A 99 -19.37 9.45 -1.64
CA ALA A 99 -18.02 9.89 -2.03
C ALA A 99 -17.16 8.71 -2.51
N ARG A 100 -17.17 7.56 -1.79
CA ARG A 100 -16.44 6.35 -2.17
C ARG A 100 -16.83 5.86 -3.57
N ILE A 101 -18.12 5.81 -3.86
CA ILE A 101 -18.66 5.31 -5.12
C ILE A 101 -18.40 6.28 -6.27
N GLN A 102 -18.64 7.58 -6.06
CA GLN A 102 -18.54 8.58 -7.11
C GLN A 102 -17.10 8.91 -7.47
N THR A 103 -16.22 9.02 -6.47
CA THR A 103 -14.83 9.42 -6.69
C THR A 103 -13.91 8.25 -6.97
N ARG A 104 -14.32 7.03 -6.65
CA ARG A 104 -13.50 5.81 -6.72
C ARG A 104 -12.23 5.87 -5.86
N LYS A 105 -12.12 6.83 -4.97
CA LYS A 105 -11.01 6.89 -4.03
C LYS A 105 -11.07 5.73 -3.05
N PRO A 106 -9.93 5.07 -2.76
CA PRO A 106 -9.84 4.08 -1.68
C PRO A 106 -10.44 4.60 -0.37
N ALA A 107 -11.07 3.71 0.40
CA ALA A 107 -11.60 4.03 1.72
C ALA A 107 -10.55 4.68 2.63
N ALA A 108 -9.29 4.22 2.55
CA ALA A 108 -8.16 4.77 3.28
C ALA A 108 -7.92 6.27 3.04
N TYR A 109 -8.11 6.76 1.82
CA TYR A 109 -7.98 8.20 1.53
C TYR A 109 -9.14 9.03 2.05
N LEU A 110 -10.34 8.45 2.08
CA LEU A 110 -11.53 9.12 2.62
C LEU A 110 -11.47 9.23 4.14
N THR A 111 -10.96 8.20 4.80
CA THR A 111 -10.77 8.16 6.27
C THR A 111 -9.46 8.79 6.72
N ARG A 112 -8.49 8.96 5.79
CA ARG A 112 -7.10 9.32 6.05
C ARG A 112 -6.42 8.37 7.04
N GLU A 113 -6.81 7.12 7.00
CA GLU A 113 -6.31 6.07 7.87
C GLU A 113 -6.19 4.76 7.10
N ALA A 114 -5.11 4.04 7.33
CA ALA A 114 -4.89 2.68 6.87
C ALA A 114 -4.20 1.88 7.97
N TRP A 115 -4.33 0.57 7.92
CA TRP A 115 -3.74 -0.33 8.90
C TRP A 115 -2.81 -1.32 8.20
N LEU A 116 -1.63 -1.53 8.77
CA LEU A 116 -0.68 -2.52 8.29
C LEU A 116 -0.07 -3.23 9.49
N GLN A 117 -0.20 -4.56 9.56
CA GLN A 117 0.24 -5.38 10.70
C GLN A 117 -0.26 -4.86 12.07
N GLY A 118 -1.53 -4.45 12.13
CA GLY A 118 -2.14 -3.93 13.36
C GLY A 118 -1.69 -2.51 13.76
N VAL A 119 -0.86 -1.85 12.96
CA VAL A 119 -0.38 -0.49 13.21
C VAL A 119 -1.15 0.51 12.34
N PRO A 120 -1.71 1.59 12.94
CA PRO A 120 -2.47 2.61 12.20
C PRO A 120 -1.56 3.66 11.57
N PHE A 121 -1.73 3.94 10.28
CA PHE A 121 -1.00 4.95 9.52
C PHE A 121 -1.93 6.01 8.95
N TYR A 122 -1.48 7.26 8.94
CA TYR A 122 -2.07 8.30 8.14
C TYR A 122 -1.71 8.07 6.66
N VAL A 123 -2.66 8.29 5.76
CA VAL A 123 -2.43 8.23 4.31
C VAL A 123 -3.38 9.19 3.60
N ASP A 124 -2.90 9.79 2.51
CA ASP A 124 -3.68 10.53 1.54
C ASP A 124 -3.09 10.33 0.13
N GLU A 125 -3.66 10.99 -0.87
CA GLU A 125 -3.35 10.80 -2.28
C GLU A 125 -1.89 11.13 -2.69
N ARG A 126 -1.07 11.62 -1.77
CA ARG A 126 0.37 11.88 -1.98
C ARG A 126 1.24 10.64 -1.89
N ALA A 127 0.73 9.56 -1.28
CA ALA A 127 1.43 8.28 -1.12
C ALA A 127 0.47 7.12 -1.35
N ILE A 128 0.97 5.94 -1.77
CA ILE A 128 0.14 4.74 -1.89
C ILE A 128 -0.40 4.32 -0.52
N VAL A 129 -1.55 3.64 -0.53
CA VAL A 129 -2.09 2.98 0.67
C VAL A 129 -1.14 1.86 1.09
N PRO A 130 -0.66 1.83 2.35
CA PRO A 130 0.29 0.83 2.81
C PRO A 130 -0.30 -0.59 2.74
N ARG A 131 0.40 -1.48 2.02
CA ARG A 131 -0.04 -2.86 1.78
C ARG A 131 1.11 -3.83 1.48
N SER A 132 2.35 -3.44 1.80
CA SER A 132 3.54 -4.25 1.48
C SER A 132 3.56 -5.56 2.28
N PHE A 133 3.85 -6.67 1.59
CA PHE A 133 4.07 -7.98 2.19
C PHE A 133 5.37 -8.05 2.99
N ILE A 134 6.34 -7.16 2.75
CA ILE A 134 7.54 -7.03 3.59
C ILE A 134 7.14 -6.76 5.06
N ALA A 135 6.01 -6.11 5.29
CA ALA A 135 5.52 -5.84 6.64
C ALA A 135 5.20 -7.13 7.43
N GLU A 136 4.75 -8.21 6.76
CA GLU A 136 4.51 -9.51 7.40
C GLU A 136 5.82 -10.10 7.91
N LEU A 137 6.87 -10.05 7.08
CA LEU A 137 8.20 -10.57 7.38
C LEU A 137 8.89 -9.82 8.53
N LEU A 138 8.59 -8.52 8.67
CA LEU A 138 9.04 -7.74 9.83
C LEU A 138 8.26 -8.09 11.11
N ALA A 139 6.96 -8.37 10.99
CA ALA A 139 6.10 -8.66 12.12
C ALA A 139 6.33 -10.06 12.70
N ASP A 140 6.60 -11.06 11.85
CA ASP A 140 6.81 -12.46 12.26
C ASP A 140 8.29 -12.84 12.45
N GLY A 141 9.25 -11.95 12.11
CA GLY A 141 10.68 -12.19 12.22
C GLY A 141 11.24 -13.15 11.19
N SER A 142 10.56 -13.41 10.09
CA SER A 142 11.00 -14.36 9.05
C SER A 142 12.35 -14.01 8.44
N ILE A 143 12.77 -12.74 8.48
CA ILE A 143 14.06 -12.28 7.98
C ILE A 143 15.16 -12.24 9.04
N ASP A 144 14.86 -12.52 10.31
CA ASP A 144 15.82 -12.40 11.43
C ASP A 144 17.03 -13.32 11.29
N TYR A 145 16.89 -14.44 10.56
CA TYR A 145 18.01 -15.35 10.29
C TYR A 145 19.19 -14.66 9.58
N TRP A 146 18.92 -13.67 8.74
CA TRP A 146 19.96 -12.92 8.02
C TRP A 146 20.44 -11.68 8.76
N LEU A 147 19.80 -11.34 9.88
CA LEU A 147 20.14 -10.20 10.72
C LEU A 147 20.92 -10.69 11.95
N GLY A 148 21.61 -9.79 12.64
CA GLY A 148 22.37 -10.15 13.80
C GLY A 148 22.57 -8.98 14.75
N GLU A 149 23.31 -9.23 15.86
CA GLU A 149 23.65 -8.20 16.86
C GLU A 149 24.39 -6.98 16.25
N HIS A 150 24.97 -7.12 15.06
CA HIS A 150 25.65 -6.06 14.33
C HIS A 150 24.70 -5.20 13.49
N THR A 151 23.45 -5.62 13.26
CA THR A 151 22.46 -4.86 12.48
C THR A 151 22.12 -3.57 13.22
N ARG A 152 22.44 -2.43 12.60
CA ARG A 152 22.25 -1.09 13.18
C ARG A 152 21.59 -0.11 12.22
N ARG A 153 21.77 -0.30 10.93
CA ARG A 153 21.31 0.65 9.93
C ARG A 153 20.42 -0.02 8.90
N VAL A 154 19.18 0.47 8.82
CA VAL A 154 18.17 0.01 7.87
C VAL A 154 17.89 1.13 6.89
N LEU A 155 17.68 0.78 5.63
CA LEU A 155 17.14 1.66 4.62
C LEU A 155 15.74 1.15 4.24
N ASP A 156 14.74 2.01 4.32
CA ASP A 156 13.45 1.83 3.66
C ASP A 156 13.45 2.71 2.40
N LEU A 157 13.63 2.07 1.25
CA LEU A 157 13.75 2.73 -0.05
C LEU A 157 12.40 2.69 -0.79
N CYS A 158 11.99 3.79 -1.39
CA CYS A 158 10.63 4.03 -1.87
C CYS A 158 9.62 3.99 -0.72
N THR A 159 9.96 4.72 0.36
CA THR A 159 9.27 4.61 1.66
C THR A 159 7.79 5.01 1.61
N GLY A 160 7.36 5.78 0.60
CA GLY A 160 5.98 6.23 0.46
C GLY A 160 5.48 6.95 1.71
N ASN A 161 4.48 6.39 2.39
CA ASN A 161 3.95 6.94 3.64
C ASN A 161 4.80 6.62 4.88
N GLY A 162 5.96 5.95 4.74
CA GLY A 162 6.86 5.62 5.84
C GLY A 162 6.49 4.37 6.65
N SER A 163 5.53 3.58 6.19
CA SER A 163 5.03 2.44 6.97
C SER A 163 6.08 1.37 7.23
N LEU A 164 6.87 0.97 6.23
CA LEU A 164 7.94 -0.02 6.42
C LEU A 164 9.04 0.51 7.33
N ALA A 165 9.42 1.80 7.21
CA ALA A 165 10.39 2.42 8.12
C ALA A 165 9.92 2.38 9.58
N VAL A 166 8.63 2.70 9.83
CA VAL A 166 8.02 2.66 11.16
C VAL A 166 8.01 1.22 11.69
N LEU A 167 7.55 0.25 10.89
CA LEU A 167 7.49 -1.15 11.29
C LEU A 167 8.89 -1.73 11.56
N ALA A 168 9.90 -1.41 10.73
CA ALA A 168 11.28 -1.82 10.97
C ALA A 168 11.85 -1.23 12.26
N ALA A 169 11.57 0.04 12.53
CA ALA A 169 11.99 0.67 13.78
C ALA A 169 11.28 0.08 15.01
N MET A 170 10.04 -0.38 14.88
CA MET A 170 9.31 -1.07 15.96
C MET A 170 9.83 -2.50 16.19
N ALA A 171 10.06 -3.25 15.10
CA ALA A 171 10.56 -4.62 15.17
C ALA A 171 11.98 -4.70 15.74
N TYR A 172 12.84 -3.74 15.37
CA TYR A 172 14.25 -3.71 15.74
C TYR A 172 14.60 -2.46 16.59
N PRO A 173 14.49 -2.53 17.92
CA PRO A 173 14.66 -1.35 18.79
C PRO A 173 16.03 -0.66 18.71
N ASP A 174 17.08 -1.39 18.34
CA ASP A 174 18.47 -0.91 18.30
C ASP A 174 18.90 -0.32 16.95
N VAL A 175 18.02 -0.29 15.94
CA VAL A 175 18.37 0.24 14.61
C VAL A 175 17.98 1.71 14.45
N VAL A 176 18.69 2.38 13.59
CA VAL A 176 18.27 3.65 12.97
C VAL A 176 17.88 3.40 11.53
N VAL A 177 16.83 4.06 11.08
CA VAL A 177 16.24 3.86 9.74
C VAL A 177 16.39 5.14 8.94
N ASP A 178 16.95 5.01 7.73
CA ASP A 178 16.81 6.03 6.70
C ASP A 178 15.59 5.66 5.84
N ALA A 179 14.60 6.54 5.74
CA ALA A 179 13.41 6.38 4.94
C ALA A 179 13.52 7.32 3.73
N ALA A 180 13.75 6.75 2.56
CA ALA A 180 14.09 7.48 1.34
C ALA A 180 12.98 7.38 0.29
N ASP A 181 12.67 8.51 -0.33
CA ASP A 181 11.73 8.60 -1.46
C ASP A 181 12.15 9.75 -2.39
N ILE A 182 11.82 9.61 -3.67
CA ILE A 182 12.01 10.68 -4.65
C ILE A 182 10.96 11.78 -4.50
N SER A 183 9.77 11.45 -3.96
CA SER A 183 8.63 12.35 -3.80
C SER A 183 8.68 13.12 -2.47
N PRO A 184 8.88 14.44 -2.49
CA PRO A 184 8.76 15.26 -1.27
C PRO A 184 7.35 15.20 -0.64
N ASP A 185 6.32 14.98 -1.46
CA ASP A 185 4.94 14.85 -1.01
C ASP A 185 4.72 13.55 -0.23
N ALA A 186 5.27 12.43 -0.70
CA ALA A 186 5.27 11.17 0.03
C ALA A 186 6.04 11.30 1.36
N LEU A 187 7.22 11.94 1.35
CA LEU A 187 8.00 12.20 2.56
C LEU A 187 7.25 13.10 3.56
N ALA A 188 6.41 14.02 3.08
CA ALA A 188 5.55 14.81 3.98
C ALA A 188 4.49 13.95 4.67
N VAL A 189 3.95 12.92 3.99
CA VAL A 189 3.06 11.92 4.61
C VAL A 189 3.85 11.03 5.59
N ALA A 190 5.04 10.56 5.19
CA ALA A 190 5.92 9.77 6.06
C ALA A 190 6.26 10.53 7.36
N ARG A 191 6.49 11.84 7.29
CA ARG A 191 6.72 12.68 8.47
C ARG A 191 5.57 12.60 9.46
N ILE A 192 4.32 12.68 8.99
CA ILE A 192 3.14 12.58 9.86
C ILE A 192 3.15 11.23 10.60
N ASN A 193 3.51 10.14 9.93
CA ASN A 193 3.54 8.81 10.54
C ASN A 193 4.73 8.64 11.50
N VAL A 194 5.90 9.12 11.15
CA VAL A 194 7.07 9.11 12.05
C VAL A 194 6.76 9.86 13.36
N ASP A 195 6.13 11.03 13.26
CA ASP A 195 5.74 11.84 14.42
C ASP A 195 4.60 11.17 15.21
N LYS A 196 3.59 10.61 14.53
CA LYS A 196 2.47 9.86 15.12
C LYS A 196 2.96 8.72 16.01
N HIS A 197 4.02 8.03 15.61
CA HIS A 197 4.58 6.89 16.33
C HIS A 197 5.77 7.26 17.23
N ALA A 198 6.07 8.54 17.39
CA ALA A 198 7.17 9.06 18.24
C ALA A 198 8.55 8.45 17.88
N LEU A 199 8.84 8.29 16.58
CA LEU A 199 10.07 7.68 16.07
C LEU A 199 11.03 8.68 15.38
N ALA A 200 10.84 10.00 15.59
CA ALA A 200 11.62 11.04 14.94
C ALA A 200 13.14 10.98 15.28
N ASP A 201 13.50 10.44 16.44
CA ASP A 201 14.90 10.26 16.84
C ASP A 201 15.57 9.05 16.18
N ARG A 202 14.78 8.15 15.57
CA ARG A 202 15.25 6.88 15.01
C ARG A 202 15.05 6.77 13.50
N ILE A 203 14.15 7.56 12.93
CA ILE A 203 13.84 7.54 11.50
C ILE A 203 14.19 8.88 10.88
N ARG A 204 15.10 8.86 9.91
CA ARG A 204 15.50 10.04 9.13
C ARG A 204 14.89 9.98 7.74
N LEU A 205 14.14 11.00 7.35
CA LEU A 205 13.57 11.12 6.01
C LEU A 205 14.58 11.74 5.06
N CYS A 206 14.78 11.10 3.90
CA CYS A 206 15.77 11.49 2.90
C CYS A 206 15.11 11.63 1.52
N THR A 207 15.27 12.75 0.84
CA THR A 207 14.89 12.86 -0.57
C THR A 207 15.99 12.21 -1.42
N SER A 208 15.64 11.19 -2.20
CA SER A 208 16.60 10.46 -3.04
C SER A 208 15.94 9.84 -4.25
N ASP A 209 16.56 10.00 -5.41
CA ASP A 209 16.24 9.21 -6.60
C ASP A 209 16.99 7.88 -6.49
N GLY A 210 16.24 6.81 -6.14
CA GLY A 210 16.85 5.54 -5.78
C GLY A 210 17.95 5.72 -4.71
N LEU A 211 19.14 5.16 -4.97
CA LEU A 211 20.27 5.24 -4.06
C LEU A 211 21.19 6.46 -4.33
N GLN A 212 20.88 7.31 -5.32
CA GLN A 212 21.81 8.35 -5.78
C GLN A 212 21.97 9.51 -4.78
N GLY A 213 20.88 9.87 -4.07
CA GLY A 213 20.90 10.92 -3.03
C GLY A 213 21.55 10.47 -1.72
N LEU A 214 21.72 9.18 -1.52
CA LEU A 214 22.26 8.59 -0.29
C LEU A 214 23.78 8.46 -0.39
N THR A 215 24.52 9.55 -0.12
CA THR A 215 25.99 9.62 -0.27
C THR A 215 26.71 9.71 1.07
N GLY A 216 27.95 9.24 1.10
CA GLY A 216 28.81 9.30 2.30
C GLY A 216 28.78 8.02 3.15
N PRO A 217 29.63 7.97 4.19
CA PRO A 217 29.85 6.76 5.01
C PRO A 217 28.66 6.37 5.86
N ASP A 218 27.77 7.33 6.14
CA ASP A 218 26.57 7.08 6.93
C ASP A 218 25.43 6.41 6.15
N HIS A 219 25.55 6.30 4.82
CA HIS A 219 24.56 5.67 3.94
C HIS A 219 25.07 4.32 3.44
N VAL A 220 25.47 3.46 4.39
CA VAL A 220 25.80 2.06 4.18
C VAL A 220 25.00 1.24 5.19
N TYR A 221 24.25 0.26 4.72
CA TYR A 221 23.16 -0.39 5.44
C TYR A 221 23.44 -1.87 5.70
N ASP A 222 22.86 -2.39 6.78
CA ASP A 222 22.83 -3.80 7.14
C ASP A 222 21.60 -4.49 6.54
N LEU A 223 20.52 -3.74 6.38
CA LEU A 223 19.27 -4.19 5.76
C LEU A 223 18.72 -3.08 4.85
N ILE A 224 18.35 -3.45 3.64
CA ILE A 224 17.58 -2.59 2.74
C ILE A 224 16.20 -3.24 2.54
N LEU A 225 15.15 -2.50 2.81
CA LEU A 225 13.77 -2.84 2.49
C LEU A 225 13.36 -2.00 1.28
N CYS A 226 12.72 -2.61 0.30
CA CYS A 226 12.27 -1.89 -0.88
C CYS A 226 10.98 -2.47 -1.44
N ASN A 227 9.94 -1.65 -1.45
CA ASN A 227 8.71 -1.90 -2.22
C ASN A 227 8.64 -0.83 -3.32
N PRO A 228 9.32 -1.04 -4.47
CA PRO A 228 9.46 -0.05 -5.52
C PRO A 228 8.24 -0.02 -6.46
N PRO A 229 8.15 0.93 -7.39
CA PRO A 229 7.22 0.82 -8.51
C PRO A 229 7.64 -0.35 -9.42
N TYR A 230 6.80 -1.38 -9.50
CA TYR A 230 7.04 -2.61 -10.27
C TYR A 230 5.91 -2.96 -11.24
N VAL A 231 4.82 -2.21 -11.28
CA VAL A 231 3.68 -2.54 -12.17
C VAL A 231 4.07 -2.28 -13.62
N ASN A 232 4.03 -3.32 -14.46
CA ASN A 232 4.34 -3.20 -15.87
C ASN A 232 3.31 -2.37 -16.64
N SER A 233 3.70 -1.84 -17.82
CA SER A 233 2.86 -0.93 -18.61
C SER A 233 1.50 -1.52 -19.01
N ALA A 234 1.42 -2.83 -19.28
CA ALA A 234 0.17 -3.49 -19.65
C ALA A 234 -0.78 -3.57 -18.45
N SER A 235 -0.24 -3.93 -17.26
CA SER A 235 -1.00 -3.96 -16.01
C SER A 235 -1.44 -2.57 -15.58
N MET A 236 -0.58 -1.53 -15.74
CA MET A 236 -0.96 -0.14 -15.48
C MET A 236 -2.18 0.30 -16.28
N ALA A 237 -2.27 -0.09 -17.54
CA ALA A 237 -3.42 0.25 -18.40
C ALA A 237 -4.72 -0.46 -17.99
N ALA A 238 -4.64 -1.58 -17.26
CA ALA A 238 -5.76 -2.40 -16.83
C ALA A 238 -6.18 -2.15 -15.35
N LEU A 239 -5.47 -1.28 -14.63
CA LEU A 239 -5.76 -1.01 -13.23
C LEU A 239 -7.18 -0.49 -13.00
N PRO A 240 -7.88 -0.97 -11.96
CA PRO A 240 -9.13 -0.39 -11.51
C PRO A 240 -9.02 1.11 -11.20
N ALA A 241 -10.12 1.82 -11.27
CA ALA A 241 -10.15 3.27 -11.02
C ALA A 241 -9.62 3.66 -9.64
N GLU A 242 -9.77 2.79 -8.65
CA GLU A 242 -9.28 2.96 -7.28
C GLU A 242 -7.75 3.04 -7.24
N TYR A 243 -7.04 2.22 -8.01
CA TYR A 243 -5.58 2.27 -8.14
C TYR A 243 -5.11 3.47 -8.94
N GLN A 244 -5.92 3.96 -9.88
CA GLN A 244 -5.62 5.20 -10.63
C GLN A 244 -5.72 6.46 -9.74
N ALA A 245 -6.36 6.38 -8.57
CA ALA A 245 -6.37 7.44 -7.58
C ALA A 245 -5.05 7.55 -6.79
N GLU A 246 -4.18 6.53 -6.88
CA GLU A 246 -2.85 6.53 -6.26
C GLU A 246 -1.82 7.23 -7.17
N PRO A 247 -0.69 7.72 -6.61
CA PRO A 247 0.36 8.33 -7.43
C PRO A 247 0.94 7.34 -8.44
N ALA A 248 0.84 7.62 -9.73
CA ALA A 248 1.38 6.77 -10.79
C ALA A 248 2.90 6.51 -10.64
N LEU A 249 3.64 7.49 -10.09
CA LEU A 249 5.07 7.37 -9.78
C LEU A 249 5.38 6.21 -8.84
N ALA A 250 4.46 5.87 -7.93
CA ALA A 250 4.64 4.80 -6.95
C ALA A 250 4.22 3.41 -7.47
N LEU A 251 3.68 3.33 -8.70
CA LEU A 251 3.20 2.08 -9.29
C LEU A 251 3.97 1.69 -10.55
N ALA A 252 4.23 2.63 -11.45
CA ALA A 252 4.72 2.36 -12.80
C ALA A 252 6.19 1.92 -12.81
N GLY A 253 6.45 0.67 -13.15
CA GLY A 253 7.78 0.05 -13.20
C GLY A 253 8.39 -0.07 -14.60
N GLY A 254 7.77 0.56 -15.62
CA GLY A 254 8.23 0.45 -17.02
C GLY A 254 7.56 -0.69 -17.78
N ASP A 255 8.14 -1.09 -18.91
CA ASP A 255 7.50 -2.05 -19.82
C ASP A 255 7.33 -3.45 -19.21
N ASP A 256 8.30 -3.90 -18.44
CA ASP A 256 8.32 -5.20 -17.75
C ASP A 256 8.31 -5.09 -16.22
N GLY A 257 8.13 -3.88 -15.69
CA GLY A 257 8.14 -3.64 -14.24
C GLY A 257 9.53 -3.58 -13.61
N MET A 258 10.62 -3.74 -14.39
CA MET A 258 11.96 -3.92 -13.86
C MET A 258 12.86 -2.67 -13.97
N ASP A 259 12.38 -1.53 -14.46
CA ASP A 259 13.24 -0.37 -14.72
C ASP A 259 13.95 0.12 -13.45
N PHE A 260 13.21 0.34 -12.38
CA PHE A 260 13.77 0.74 -11.09
C PHE A 260 14.63 -0.38 -10.49
N ILE A 261 14.16 -1.63 -10.57
CA ILE A 261 14.82 -2.80 -9.98
C ILE A 261 16.19 -3.04 -10.61
N ARG A 262 16.34 -2.86 -11.94
CA ARG A 262 17.65 -2.93 -12.60
C ARG A 262 18.65 -1.93 -12.01
N SER A 263 18.24 -0.68 -11.83
CA SER A 263 19.09 0.35 -11.24
C SER A 263 19.41 0.05 -9.78
N LEU A 264 18.42 -0.39 -9.00
CA LEU A 264 18.59 -0.76 -7.60
C LEU A 264 19.62 -1.87 -7.43
N LEU A 265 19.45 -3.01 -8.11
CA LEU A 265 20.34 -4.17 -7.97
C LEU A 265 21.78 -3.87 -8.44
N HIS A 266 21.94 -2.97 -9.43
CA HIS A 266 23.26 -2.50 -9.85
C HIS A 266 23.96 -1.66 -8.78
N ASP A 267 23.24 -0.76 -8.11
CA ASP A 267 23.83 0.23 -7.20
C ASP A 267 23.87 -0.24 -5.74
N ALA A 268 22.98 -1.16 -5.35
CA ALA A 268 22.84 -1.63 -3.97
C ALA A 268 24.13 -2.16 -3.33
N PRO A 269 25.01 -2.93 -4.03
CA PRO A 269 26.24 -3.46 -3.42
C PRO A 269 27.16 -2.38 -2.81
N ARG A 270 27.10 -1.16 -3.35
CA ARG A 270 27.90 -0.02 -2.85
C ARG A 270 27.32 0.62 -1.58
N ARG A 271 26.07 0.29 -1.24
CA ARG A 271 25.31 0.79 -0.09
C ARG A 271 25.04 -0.30 0.94
N MET A 272 25.48 -1.51 0.70
CA MET A 272 25.33 -2.66 1.58
C MET A 272 26.65 -2.95 2.29
N ARG A 273 26.57 -3.18 3.61
CA ARG A 273 27.71 -3.71 4.38
C ARG A 273 27.97 -5.17 4.01
N GLU A 274 29.12 -5.68 4.43
CA GLU A 274 29.37 -7.12 4.42
C GLU A 274 28.25 -7.86 5.17
N HIS A 275 27.73 -8.94 4.59
CA HIS A 275 26.58 -9.73 5.07
C HIS A 275 25.22 -9.01 5.07
N ALA A 276 25.15 -7.82 4.48
CA ALA A 276 23.86 -7.14 4.36
C ALA A 276 22.93 -7.83 3.36
N VAL A 277 21.65 -7.66 3.58
CA VAL A 277 20.60 -8.17 2.70
C VAL A 277 19.67 -7.07 2.20
N LEU A 278 19.13 -7.28 1.00
CA LEU A 278 18.05 -6.52 0.41
C LEU A 278 16.80 -7.39 0.38
N VAL A 279 15.71 -6.93 0.99
CA VAL A 279 14.37 -7.53 0.87
C VAL A 279 13.57 -6.68 -0.10
N LEU A 280 13.15 -7.29 -1.18
CA LEU A 280 12.56 -6.63 -2.34
C LEU A 280 11.20 -7.21 -2.66
N GLU A 281 10.18 -6.38 -2.71
CA GLU A 281 8.85 -6.73 -3.20
C GLU A 281 8.75 -6.43 -4.71
N ILE A 282 8.21 -7.37 -5.46
CA ILE A 282 8.04 -7.26 -6.91
C ILE A 282 6.61 -7.58 -7.36
N GLY A 283 5.69 -7.82 -6.42
CA GLY A 283 4.32 -8.20 -6.72
C GLY A 283 4.24 -9.44 -7.63
N ASN A 284 3.39 -9.37 -8.64
CA ASN A 284 3.16 -10.50 -9.56
C ASN A 284 4.16 -10.55 -10.73
N GLU A 285 5.31 -9.87 -10.66
CA GLU A 285 6.25 -9.71 -11.77
C GLU A 285 7.40 -10.73 -11.75
N ARG A 286 7.23 -11.87 -11.09
CA ARG A 286 8.26 -12.91 -10.94
C ARG A 286 8.85 -13.37 -12.28
N ASP A 287 8.02 -13.66 -13.27
CA ASP A 287 8.47 -14.13 -14.58
C ASP A 287 9.37 -13.10 -15.27
N TYR A 288 9.02 -11.82 -15.16
CA TYR A 288 9.83 -10.71 -15.68
C TYR A 288 11.13 -10.54 -14.90
N PHE A 289 11.08 -10.72 -13.57
CA PHE A 289 12.27 -10.66 -12.72
C PHE A 289 13.26 -11.79 -13.08
N GLU A 290 12.81 -13.05 -13.16
CA GLU A 290 13.65 -14.19 -13.51
C GLU A 290 14.20 -14.08 -14.94
N ALA A 291 13.44 -13.51 -15.88
CA ALA A 291 13.91 -13.23 -17.22
C ALA A 291 14.97 -12.12 -17.26
N ALA A 292 14.82 -11.08 -16.44
CA ALA A 292 15.77 -9.97 -16.37
C ALA A 292 17.08 -10.34 -15.64
N PHE A 293 17.00 -11.26 -14.66
CA PHE A 293 18.13 -11.63 -13.79
C PHE A 293 18.33 -13.16 -13.68
N PRO A 294 18.53 -13.88 -14.79
CA PRO A 294 18.49 -15.35 -14.84
C PRO A 294 19.59 -16.04 -14.06
N THR A 295 20.64 -15.32 -13.64
CA THR A 295 21.79 -15.88 -12.90
C THR A 295 21.89 -15.34 -11.47
N LEU A 296 20.96 -14.48 -11.05
CA LEU A 296 20.96 -13.94 -9.69
C LEU A 296 20.41 -14.97 -8.71
N GLU A 297 21.21 -15.31 -7.71
CA GLU A 297 20.76 -16.16 -6.60
C GLU A 297 19.92 -15.34 -5.62
N VAL A 298 18.67 -15.75 -5.41
CA VAL A 298 17.72 -15.12 -4.49
C VAL A 298 17.04 -16.16 -3.61
N VAL A 299 16.51 -15.72 -2.47
CA VAL A 299 15.63 -16.50 -1.63
C VAL A 299 14.22 -15.93 -1.75
N TRP A 300 13.29 -16.73 -2.27
CA TRP A 300 11.88 -16.36 -2.28
C TRP A 300 11.30 -16.55 -0.88
N LEU A 301 10.66 -15.52 -0.36
CA LEU A 301 10.10 -15.50 0.99
C LEU A 301 8.60 -15.79 0.96
N GLU A 302 8.14 -16.60 1.91
CA GLU A 302 6.71 -16.91 2.07
C GLU A 302 6.00 -15.72 2.69
N THR A 303 4.88 -15.33 2.08
CA THR A 303 3.97 -14.31 2.59
C THR A 303 2.53 -14.81 2.47
N SER A 304 1.55 -14.08 2.97
CA SER A 304 0.14 -14.42 2.79
C SER A 304 -0.30 -14.50 1.32
N ALA A 305 0.47 -13.89 0.40
CA ALA A 305 0.25 -13.95 -1.05
C ALA A 305 0.96 -15.12 -1.75
N GLY A 306 1.81 -15.88 -1.04
CA GLY A 306 2.58 -17.00 -1.59
C GLY A 306 4.09 -16.78 -1.57
N TYR A 307 4.82 -17.49 -2.46
CA TYR A 307 6.30 -17.51 -2.54
C TYR A 307 6.85 -16.79 -3.78
N ASP A 308 6.14 -15.87 -4.35
CA ASP A 308 6.48 -15.30 -5.66
C ASP A 308 6.46 -13.76 -5.72
N GLN A 309 6.20 -13.10 -4.58
CA GLN A 309 6.04 -11.65 -4.56
C GLN A 309 7.13 -10.90 -3.80
N VAL A 310 7.82 -11.57 -2.87
CA VAL A 310 8.92 -10.98 -2.10
C VAL A 310 10.14 -11.88 -2.14
N LEU A 311 11.28 -11.26 -2.38
CA LEU A 311 12.56 -11.96 -2.40
C LEU A 311 13.60 -11.29 -1.50
N LEU A 312 14.58 -12.08 -1.08
CA LEU A 312 15.77 -11.61 -0.39
C LEU A 312 16.99 -11.93 -1.24
N VAL A 313 17.87 -10.95 -1.37
CA VAL A 313 19.16 -11.11 -2.04
C VAL A 313 20.29 -10.60 -1.16
N THR A 314 21.37 -11.37 -1.07
CA THR A 314 22.55 -10.98 -0.30
C THR A 314 23.44 -10.04 -1.09
N ARG A 315 24.25 -9.24 -0.37
CA ARG A 315 25.28 -8.43 -1.02
C ARG A 315 26.23 -9.28 -1.85
N GLU A 316 26.61 -10.45 -1.37
CA GLU A 316 27.51 -11.38 -2.05
C GLU A 316 26.96 -11.83 -3.42
N ALA A 317 25.66 -12.16 -3.48
CA ALA A 317 24.99 -12.53 -4.73
C ALA A 317 24.97 -11.35 -5.73
N LEU A 318 24.71 -10.13 -5.25
CA LEU A 318 24.73 -8.93 -6.10
C LEU A 318 26.15 -8.61 -6.61
N VAL A 319 27.18 -8.76 -5.79
CA VAL A 319 28.59 -8.57 -6.21
C VAL A 319 28.98 -9.61 -7.25
N ALA A 320 28.57 -10.87 -7.08
CA ALA A 320 28.83 -11.94 -8.05
C ALA A 320 28.16 -11.66 -9.39
N LEU A 321 26.92 -11.16 -9.39
CA LEU A 321 26.20 -10.74 -10.59
C LEU A 321 26.95 -9.63 -11.35
N GLY A 322 27.44 -8.59 -10.66
CA GLY A 322 28.20 -7.48 -11.25
C GLY A 322 29.57 -7.87 -11.79
N GLY A 323 30.17 -8.96 -11.29
CA GLY A 323 31.44 -9.52 -11.77
C GLY A 323 31.31 -10.34 -13.06
N CYS A 324 30.16 -10.92 -13.32
CA CYS A 324 29.80 -11.51 -14.60
C CYS A 324 29.31 -10.37 -15.50
N ARG A 325 30.08 -9.96 -16.54
CA ARG A 325 29.74 -8.85 -17.48
C ARG A 325 28.41 -9.06 -18.20
N ALA A 326 27.30 -9.01 -17.47
CA ALA A 326 25.94 -9.33 -17.92
C ALA A 326 24.98 -8.16 -17.70
N TRP A 327 25.44 -6.92 -17.96
CA TRP A 327 24.57 -5.75 -18.08
C TRP A 327 24.76 -5.17 -19.50
N ALA A 328 24.35 -5.92 -20.52
CA ALA A 328 24.32 -5.46 -21.91
C ALA A 328 22.86 -5.39 -22.39
#